data_8e2569fd9128adf13ae70da64cb01803
#
_entry.id   8e2569fd9128adf13ae70da64cb01803
#
_cell.length_a   1.000
_cell.length_b   1.000
_cell.length_c   1.000
_cell.angle_alpha   90.00
_cell.angle_beta   90.00
_cell.angle_gamma   90.00
#
_symmetry.space_group_name_H-M   'P 1'
#
loop_
_entity.id
_entity.type
_entity.pdbx_description
1 polymer ?
#
loop_
_entity_poly.entity_id
_entity_poly.type
_entity_poly.pdbx_seq_one_letter_code
_entity_poly.pdbx_strand_id
1 'polypeptide(L)'
;MTPILDAERLAVLVHEVRSPVAALSAIAEALEGDTDVDTRREFVRLVTLACRGVERVIADVAVASIRFEPIDPEQLVRDVVAGAVVRGAQVELTVVGELPAIDADPFRLRQALDNLIANALVHGPAESPVSIRAEAASAVLISVTDCGPGIATVELDRIFDVGVQLDPTSRGSGFGLPLARAIVDGHDGSLTVTSSLDEGTTFTIALPLRQA
;
A
#
# COMPACT_ATOMS: atom_id res chain seq x y z
N MET A 1 -16.26 19.54 -12.56
CA MET A 1 -15.40 19.63 -13.76
C MET A 1 -14.37 18.52 -13.59
N THR A 2 -14.49 17.44 -14.37
CA THR A 2 -13.63 16.25 -14.26
C THR A 2 -12.20 16.65 -14.68
N PRO A 3 -11.16 16.51 -13.86
CA PRO A 3 -9.80 16.61 -14.36
C PRO A 3 -9.53 15.38 -15.23
N ILE A 4 -9.79 15.53 -16.52
CA ILE A 4 -9.24 14.64 -17.54
C ILE A 4 -7.73 14.75 -17.36
N LEU A 5 -7.04 13.62 -17.12
CA LEU A 5 -5.60 13.56 -17.23
C LEU A 5 -5.25 14.26 -18.55
N ASP A 6 -4.53 15.40 -18.42
CA ASP A 6 -4.17 16.20 -19.57
C ASP A 6 -3.42 15.31 -20.55
N ALA A 7 -3.70 15.41 -21.85
CA ALA A 7 -3.10 14.53 -22.86
C ALA A 7 -1.56 14.50 -22.76
N GLU A 8 -0.96 15.60 -22.34
CA GLU A 8 0.49 15.70 -22.07
C GLU A 8 0.90 14.83 -20.86
N ARG A 9 0.17 14.87 -19.76
CA ARG A 9 0.45 14.02 -18.59
C ARG A 9 0.28 12.53 -18.92
N LEU A 10 -0.76 12.18 -19.66
CA LEU A 10 -0.97 10.79 -20.11
C LEU A 10 0.20 10.34 -21.00
N ALA A 11 0.69 11.20 -21.92
CA ALA A 11 1.82 10.89 -22.78
C ALA A 11 3.11 10.66 -21.97
N VAL A 12 3.37 11.47 -20.94
CA VAL A 12 4.51 11.31 -20.03
C VAL A 12 4.41 9.98 -19.28
N LEU A 13 3.26 9.68 -18.69
CA LEU A 13 3.03 8.42 -17.96
C LEU A 13 3.20 7.19 -18.86
N VAL A 14 2.67 7.22 -20.07
CA VAL A 14 2.87 6.16 -21.07
C VAL A 14 4.35 5.99 -21.41
N HIS A 15 5.09 7.09 -21.51
CA HIS A 15 6.53 7.05 -21.78
C HIS A 15 7.31 6.47 -20.58
N GLU A 16 6.99 6.87 -19.36
CA GLU A 16 7.63 6.40 -18.13
C GLU A 16 7.37 4.90 -17.86
N VAL A 17 6.18 4.38 -18.20
CA VAL A 17 5.88 2.93 -18.12
C VAL A 17 6.54 2.16 -19.25
N ARG A 18 6.63 2.71 -20.45
CA ARG A 18 7.17 2.03 -21.63
C ARG A 18 8.62 1.60 -21.45
N SER A 19 9.45 2.46 -20.83
CA SER A 19 10.88 2.17 -20.63
C SER A 19 11.14 0.95 -19.74
N PRO A 20 10.57 0.87 -18.52
CA PRO A 20 10.76 -0.33 -17.68
C PRO A 20 10.10 -1.59 -18.27
N VAL A 21 8.95 -1.47 -18.95
CA VAL A 21 8.33 -2.62 -19.63
C VAL A 21 9.20 -3.15 -20.76
N ALA A 22 9.80 -2.27 -21.56
CA ALA A 22 10.74 -2.67 -22.60
C ALA A 22 11.99 -3.35 -22.02
N ALA A 23 12.51 -2.86 -20.88
CA ALA A 23 13.62 -3.51 -20.19
C ALA A 23 13.24 -4.91 -19.68
N LEU A 24 12.04 -5.08 -19.11
CA LEU A 24 11.53 -6.38 -18.67
C LEU A 24 11.39 -7.37 -19.84
N SER A 25 10.89 -6.93 -21.00
CA SER A 25 10.77 -7.76 -22.19
C SER A 25 12.14 -8.22 -22.71
N ALA A 26 13.10 -7.29 -22.78
CA ALA A 26 14.47 -7.61 -23.23
C ALA A 26 15.18 -8.61 -22.28
N ILE A 27 14.95 -8.48 -20.95
CA ILE A 27 15.50 -9.42 -19.97
C ILE A 27 14.83 -10.78 -20.09
N ALA A 28 13.50 -10.83 -20.31
CA ALA A 28 12.78 -12.08 -20.51
C ALA A 28 13.30 -12.84 -21.74
N GLU A 29 13.49 -12.14 -22.88
CA GLU A 29 14.09 -12.72 -24.10
C GLU A 29 15.52 -13.23 -23.85
N ALA A 30 16.34 -12.47 -23.10
CA ALA A 30 17.71 -12.87 -22.79
C ALA A 30 17.80 -14.09 -21.85
N LEU A 31 16.78 -14.31 -21.00
CA LEU A 31 16.69 -15.47 -20.11
C LEU A 31 16.25 -16.76 -20.82
N GLU A 32 15.73 -16.70 -22.04
CA GLU A 32 15.44 -17.89 -22.86
C GLU A 32 16.73 -18.57 -23.37
N GLY A 33 17.87 -17.86 -23.33
CA GLY A 33 19.18 -18.38 -23.67
C GLY A 33 19.91 -19.04 -22.50
N ASP A 34 21.03 -19.67 -22.77
CA ASP A 34 21.92 -20.23 -21.75
C ASP A 34 22.71 -19.09 -21.11
N THR A 35 22.33 -18.72 -19.90
CA THR A 35 22.92 -17.60 -19.13
C THR A 35 23.68 -18.12 -17.92
N ASP A 36 24.90 -17.60 -17.72
CA ASP A 36 25.70 -17.87 -16.51
C ASP A 36 25.06 -17.23 -15.24
N VAL A 37 25.54 -17.67 -14.07
CA VAL A 37 24.97 -17.27 -12.77
C VAL A 37 25.10 -15.77 -12.51
N ASP A 38 26.19 -15.13 -12.96
CA ASP A 38 26.42 -13.71 -12.69
C ASP A 38 25.55 -12.84 -13.60
N THR A 39 25.38 -13.20 -14.86
CA THR A 39 24.44 -12.59 -15.80
C THR A 39 22.99 -12.72 -15.29
N ARG A 40 22.62 -13.88 -14.74
CA ARG A 40 21.30 -14.09 -14.15
C ARG A 40 21.06 -13.21 -12.93
N ARG A 41 22.05 -13.01 -12.06
CA ARG A 41 21.95 -12.08 -10.94
C ARG A 41 21.77 -10.64 -11.39
N GLU A 42 22.48 -10.22 -12.42
CA GLU A 42 22.33 -8.87 -12.97
C GLU A 42 20.94 -8.68 -13.59
N PHE A 43 20.40 -9.68 -14.29
CA PHE A 43 19.03 -9.62 -14.79
C PHE A 43 18.00 -9.49 -13.67
N VAL A 44 18.15 -10.21 -12.55
CA VAL A 44 17.27 -10.04 -11.38
C VAL A 44 17.30 -8.60 -10.85
N ARG A 45 18.50 -7.99 -10.77
CA ARG A 45 18.63 -6.58 -10.36
C ARG A 45 17.90 -5.64 -11.33
N LEU A 46 18.08 -5.83 -12.64
CA LEU A 46 17.44 -5.01 -13.68
C LEU A 46 15.92 -5.18 -13.68
N VAL A 47 15.40 -6.40 -13.50
CA VAL A 47 13.97 -6.66 -13.32
C VAL A 47 13.44 -5.89 -12.09
N THR A 48 14.13 -5.99 -10.96
CA THR A 48 13.73 -5.28 -9.75
C THR A 48 13.70 -3.77 -9.97
N LEU A 49 14.69 -3.22 -10.66
CA LEU A 49 14.75 -1.79 -10.98
C LEU A 49 13.62 -1.36 -11.92
N ALA A 50 13.32 -2.16 -12.94
CA ALA A 50 12.24 -1.88 -13.88
C ALA A 50 10.86 -1.95 -13.19
N CYS A 51 10.63 -2.95 -12.32
CA CYS A 51 9.42 -3.05 -11.52
C CYS A 51 9.24 -1.81 -10.63
N ARG A 52 10.29 -1.37 -9.93
CA ARG A 52 10.27 -0.14 -9.12
C ARG A 52 9.89 1.11 -9.94
N GLY A 53 10.35 1.18 -11.19
CA GLY A 53 9.97 2.26 -12.11
C GLY A 53 8.47 2.29 -12.40
N VAL A 54 7.88 1.12 -12.72
CA VAL A 54 6.42 1.01 -12.96
C VAL A 54 5.63 1.33 -11.69
N GLU A 55 6.05 0.82 -10.56
CA GLU A 55 5.43 1.03 -9.26
C GLU A 55 5.38 2.50 -8.88
N ARG A 56 6.48 3.23 -9.09
CA ARG A 56 6.53 4.68 -8.87
C ARG A 56 5.50 5.42 -9.73
N VAL A 57 5.42 5.09 -11.02
CA VAL A 57 4.45 5.72 -11.92
C VAL A 57 3.01 5.45 -11.46
N ILE A 58 2.71 4.22 -10.98
CA ILE A 58 1.40 3.88 -10.44
C ILE A 58 1.09 4.72 -9.19
N ALA A 59 2.05 4.92 -8.29
CA ALA A 59 1.87 5.76 -7.11
C ALA A 59 1.62 7.22 -7.50
N ASP A 60 2.40 7.78 -8.42
CA ASP A 60 2.25 9.16 -8.89
C ASP A 60 0.87 9.39 -9.53
N VAL A 61 0.37 8.41 -10.34
CA VAL A 61 -1.00 8.45 -10.90
C VAL A 61 -2.06 8.35 -9.81
N ALA A 62 -1.84 7.50 -8.82
CA ALA A 62 -2.79 7.32 -7.72
C ALA A 62 -3.01 8.63 -6.97
N VAL A 63 -1.92 9.33 -6.63
CA VAL A 63 -1.98 10.62 -5.92
C VAL A 63 -2.51 11.74 -6.81
N ALA A 64 -2.06 11.83 -8.06
CA ALA A 64 -2.50 12.88 -8.98
C ALA A 64 -3.99 12.83 -9.34
N SER A 65 -4.67 11.71 -9.07
CA SER A 65 -6.08 11.50 -9.40
C SER A 65 -7.01 11.48 -8.17
N ILE A 66 -6.54 11.87 -6.98
CA ILE A 66 -7.36 11.94 -5.77
C ILE A 66 -8.52 12.91 -5.97
N ARG A 67 -9.73 12.46 -5.62
CA ARG A 67 -10.96 13.26 -5.69
C ARG A 67 -11.60 13.32 -4.31
N PHE A 68 -11.47 14.47 -3.70
CA PHE A 68 -12.04 14.69 -2.38
C PHE A 68 -13.56 14.80 -2.47
N GLU A 69 -14.26 14.02 -1.65
CA GLU A 69 -15.69 14.12 -1.40
C GLU A 69 -15.97 13.83 0.07
N PRO A 70 -17.09 14.34 0.64
CA PRO A 70 -17.49 13.99 1.98
C PRO A 70 -17.79 12.50 2.06
N ILE A 71 -17.11 11.78 2.95
CA ILE A 71 -17.32 10.35 3.17
C ILE A 71 -17.61 10.07 4.64
N ASP A 72 -18.29 8.95 4.88
CA ASP A 72 -18.42 8.32 6.18
C ASP A 72 -17.26 7.32 6.38
N PRO A 73 -16.29 7.59 7.29
CA PRO A 73 -15.15 6.70 7.50
C PRO A 73 -15.57 5.35 8.07
N GLU A 74 -16.62 5.29 8.88
CA GLU A 74 -17.11 4.03 9.43
C GLU A 74 -17.64 3.12 8.32
N GLN A 75 -18.46 3.67 7.42
CA GLN A 75 -18.98 2.91 6.29
C GLN A 75 -17.83 2.43 5.38
N LEU A 76 -16.84 3.28 5.10
CA LEU A 76 -15.66 2.88 4.31
C LEU A 76 -14.94 1.69 4.93
N VAL A 77 -14.63 1.74 6.24
CA VAL A 77 -13.90 0.66 6.92
C VAL A 77 -14.75 -0.62 6.95
N ARG A 78 -16.05 -0.53 7.22
CA ARG A 78 -16.96 -1.69 7.17
C ARG A 78 -16.99 -2.37 5.80
N ASP A 79 -17.03 -1.57 4.73
CA ASP A 79 -17.03 -2.09 3.36
C ASP A 79 -15.71 -2.77 2.98
N VAL A 80 -14.58 -2.23 3.44
CA VAL A 80 -13.25 -2.83 3.25
C VAL A 80 -13.17 -4.18 3.97
N VAL A 81 -13.59 -4.21 5.24
CA VAL A 81 -13.61 -5.45 6.05
C VAL A 81 -14.52 -6.49 5.42
N ALA A 82 -15.74 -6.11 5.01
CA ALA A 82 -16.65 -7.04 4.33
C ALA A 82 -16.04 -7.61 3.06
N GLY A 83 -15.36 -6.79 2.27
CA GLY A 83 -14.63 -7.25 1.08
C GLY A 83 -13.50 -8.22 1.42
N ALA A 84 -12.74 -8.00 2.49
CA ALA A 84 -11.68 -8.90 2.94
C ALA A 84 -12.26 -10.26 3.41
N VAL A 85 -13.33 -10.24 4.19
CA VAL A 85 -14.02 -11.44 4.68
C VAL A 85 -14.57 -12.29 3.52
N VAL A 86 -15.16 -11.67 2.51
CA VAL A 86 -15.64 -12.36 1.29
C VAL A 86 -14.50 -13.07 0.56
N ARG A 87 -13.29 -12.51 0.60
CA ARG A 87 -12.05 -13.14 0.06
C ARG A 87 -11.45 -14.22 0.97
N GLY A 88 -12.09 -14.53 2.11
CA GLY A 88 -11.67 -15.57 3.04
C GLY A 88 -10.72 -15.09 4.15
N ALA A 89 -10.51 -13.78 4.31
CA ALA A 89 -9.68 -13.25 5.38
C ALA A 89 -10.41 -13.29 6.73
N GLN A 90 -9.68 -13.61 7.80
CA GLN A 90 -10.17 -13.45 9.17
C GLN A 90 -9.82 -12.03 9.63
N VAL A 91 -10.86 -11.19 9.77
CA VAL A 91 -10.71 -9.78 10.15
C VAL A 91 -11.71 -9.43 11.24
N GLU A 92 -11.23 -8.78 12.29
CA GLU A 92 -12.04 -8.23 13.37
C GLU A 92 -12.06 -6.71 13.28
N LEU A 93 -13.26 -6.11 13.36
CA LEU A 93 -13.44 -4.66 13.34
C LEU A 93 -13.96 -4.14 14.68
N THR A 94 -13.29 -3.16 15.23
CA THR A 94 -13.72 -2.37 16.39
C THR A 94 -13.83 -0.91 15.99
N VAL A 95 -15.03 -0.33 16.11
CA VAL A 95 -15.23 1.12 15.97
C VAL A 95 -15.47 1.70 17.37
N VAL A 96 -14.73 2.74 17.72
CA VAL A 96 -14.80 3.37 19.04
C VAL A 96 -15.38 4.78 18.92
N GLY A 97 -16.56 4.96 19.49
CA GLY A 97 -17.29 6.22 19.41
C GLY A 97 -17.86 6.49 18.02
N GLU A 98 -18.23 7.73 17.77
CA GLU A 98 -18.75 8.21 16.49
C GLU A 98 -17.60 8.76 15.65
N LEU A 99 -17.51 8.37 14.40
CA LEU A 99 -16.52 8.89 13.45
C LEU A 99 -17.15 10.05 12.66
N PRO A 100 -16.59 11.26 12.75
CA PRO A 100 -17.08 12.37 11.95
C PRO A 100 -16.76 12.16 10.46
N ALA A 101 -17.62 12.71 9.60
CA ALA A 101 -17.36 12.73 8.16
C ALA A 101 -16.06 13.48 7.85
N ILE A 102 -15.31 12.96 6.90
CA ILE A 102 -14.05 13.56 6.40
C ILE A 102 -14.16 13.84 4.90
N ASP A 103 -13.33 14.74 4.37
CA ASP A 103 -13.17 14.91 2.93
C ASP A 103 -12.04 13.99 2.44
N ALA A 104 -12.37 13.01 1.59
CA ALA A 104 -11.40 12.03 1.10
C ALA A 104 -11.85 11.41 -0.23
N ASP A 105 -10.94 10.69 -0.89
CA ASP A 105 -11.26 9.81 -2.02
C ASP A 105 -11.50 8.38 -1.51
N PRO A 106 -12.75 7.90 -1.50
CA PRO A 106 -13.09 6.59 -0.92
C PRO A 106 -12.43 5.44 -1.65
N PHE A 107 -12.22 5.57 -2.98
CA PHE A 107 -11.58 4.53 -3.77
C PHE A 107 -10.09 4.41 -3.41
N ARG A 108 -9.40 5.55 -3.27
CA ARG A 108 -7.98 5.56 -2.91
C ARG A 108 -7.75 5.13 -1.47
N LEU A 109 -8.57 5.59 -0.52
CA LEU A 109 -8.46 5.12 0.86
C LEU A 109 -8.75 3.62 1.00
N ARG A 110 -9.74 3.10 0.26
CA ARG A 110 -9.97 1.65 0.18
C ARG A 110 -8.72 0.93 -0.30
N GLN A 111 -8.06 1.42 -1.36
CA GLN A 111 -6.83 0.84 -1.89
C GLN A 111 -5.70 0.83 -0.85
N ALA A 112 -5.54 1.93 -0.09
CA ALA A 112 -4.55 1.99 1.00
C ALA A 112 -4.85 0.96 2.09
N LEU A 113 -6.10 0.87 2.55
CA LEU A 113 -6.52 -0.10 3.57
C LEU A 113 -6.39 -1.55 3.08
N ASP A 114 -6.78 -1.86 1.84
CA ASP A 114 -6.59 -3.19 1.24
C ASP A 114 -5.10 -3.59 1.22
N ASN A 115 -4.19 -2.65 0.95
CA ASN A 115 -2.74 -2.90 0.99
C ASN A 115 -2.25 -3.20 2.42
N LEU A 116 -2.73 -2.47 3.44
CA LEU A 116 -2.36 -2.73 4.83
C LEU A 116 -2.92 -4.07 5.31
N ILE A 117 -4.16 -4.40 4.97
CA ILE A 117 -4.77 -5.70 5.31
C ILE A 117 -4.03 -6.85 4.61
N ALA A 118 -3.72 -6.69 3.31
CA ALA A 118 -2.96 -7.70 2.58
C ALA A 118 -1.57 -7.93 3.20
N ASN A 119 -0.90 -6.86 3.65
CA ASN A 119 0.37 -6.96 4.36
C ASN A 119 0.22 -7.73 5.67
N ALA A 120 -0.79 -7.40 6.48
CA ALA A 120 -1.09 -8.08 7.73
C ALA A 120 -1.42 -9.58 7.55
N LEU A 121 -2.14 -9.93 6.47
CA LEU A 121 -2.46 -11.33 6.14
C LEU A 121 -1.26 -12.14 5.63
N VAL A 122 -0.31 -11.48 4.97
CA VAL A 122 0.92 -12.14 4.46
C VAL A 122 1.91 -12.41 5.58
N HIS A 123 2.02 -11.50 6.55
CA HIS A 123 3.04 -11.56 7.60
C HIS A 123 2.51 -12.04 8.95
N GLY A 124 1.19 -11.94 9.18
CA GLY A 124 0.53 -12.48 10.36
C GLY A 124 0.36 -14.01 10.28
N PRO A 125 0.17 -14.69 11.45
CA PRO A 125 -0.17 -16.10 11.49
C PRO A 125 -1.52 -16.35 10.81
N ALA A 126 -1.63 -17.43 10.02
CA ALA A 126 -2.85 -17.76 9.28
C ALA A 126 -4.09 -17.97 10.18
N GLU A 127 -3.86 -18.34 11.43
CA GLU A 127 -4.93 -18.66 12.42
C GLU A 127 -5.33 -17.45 13.27
N SER A 128 -4.61 -16.33 13.18
CA SER A 128 -4.90 -15.12 13.94
C SER A 128 -5.62 -14.09 13.06
N PRO A 129 -6.75 -13.53 13.53
CA PRO A 129 -7.44 -12.49 12.78
C PRO A 129 -6.59 -11.21 12.70
N VAL A 130 -6.70 -10.52 11.57
CA VAL A 130 -6.21 -9.15 11.45
C VAL A 130 -7.20 -8.25 12.21
N SER A 131 -6.69 -7.46 13.15
CA SER A 131 -7.52 -6.52 13.93
C SER A 131 -7.51 -5.14 13.28
N ILE A 132 -8.71 -4.59 13.03
CA ILE A 132 -8.89 -3.23 12.55
C ILE A 132 -9.61 -2.43 13.63
N ARG A 133 -9.03 -1.28 13.99
CA ARG A 133 -9.62 -0.35 14.94
C ARG A 133 -9.78 1.01 14.29
N ALA A 134 -10.98 1.59 14.40
CA ALA A 134 -11.26 2.94 13.94
C ALA A 134 -11.78 3.79 15.09
N GLU A 135 -11.24 4.98 15.27
CA GLU A 135 -11.63 5.93 16.31
C GLU A 135 -11.37 7.37 15.87
N ALA A 136 -12.05 8.33 16.50
CA ALA A 136 -11.83 9.75 16.29
C ALA A 136 -11.20 10.39 17.53
N ALA A 137 -10.14 11.18 17.29
CA ALA A 137 -9.48 12.03 18.28
C ALA A 137 -9.28 13.42 17.68
N SER A 138 -8.04 13.90 17.54
CA SER A 138 -7.71 15.10 16.74
C SER A 138 -7.74 14.82 15.21
N ALA A 139 -7.87 13.55 14.83
CA ALA A 139 -7.98 13.01 13.48
C ALA A 139 -8.85 11.75 13.51
N VAL A 140 -9.31 11.27 12.38
CA VAL A 140 -9.83 9.91 12.25
C VAL A 140 -8.63 8.97 12.15
N LEU A 141 -8.53 8.06 13.11
CA LEU A 141 -7.46 7.06 13.19
C LEU A 141 -8.01 5.70 12.77
N ILE A 142 -7.33 5.04 11.82
CA ILE A 142 -7.65 3.67 11.39
C ILE A 142 -6.38 2.84 11.54
N SER A 143 -6.38 1.90 12.47
CA SER A 143 -5.26 1.03 12.75
C SER A 143 -5.53 -0.38 12.23
N VAL A 144 -4.53 -0.98 11.59
CA VAL A 144 -4.52 -2.38 11.12
C VAL A 144 -3.40 -3.09 11.84
N THR A 145 -3.74 -4.12 12.63
CA THR A 145 -2.81 -4.86 13.49
C THR A 145 -2.77 -6.33 13.12
N ASP A 146 -1.58 -6.86 12.99
CA ASP A 146 -1.30 -8.29 12.88
C ASP A 146 -0.56 -8.81 14.11
N CYS A 147 -0.59 -10.14 14.29
CA CYS A 147 0.16 -10.85 15.32
C CYS A 147 1.39 -11.56 14.73
N GLY A 148 2.01 -10.97 13.71
CA GLY A 148 3.18 -11.54 13.03
C GLY A 148 4.46 -11.45 13.85
N PRO A 149 5.61 -11.78 13.26
CA PRO A 149 6.90 -11.80 13.95
C PRO A 149 7.41 -10.40 14.32
N GLY A 150 6.70 -9.35 13.91
CA GLY A 150 7.13 -7.98 14.11
C GLY A 150 8.28 -7.56 13.21
N ILE A 151 8.67 -6.30 13.33
CA ILE A 151 9.71 -5.65 12.53
C ILE A 151 10.75 -5.05 13.47
N ALA A 152 12.02 -5.31 13.18
CA ALA A 152 13.10 -4.72 13.95
C ALA A 152 13.12 -3.19 13.78
N THR A 153 13.35 -2.45 14.86
CA THR A 153 13.31 -0.98 14.88
C THR A 153 14.17 -0.33 13.79
N VAL A 154 15.33 -0.93 13.49
CA VAL A 154 16.25 -0.44 12.46
C VAL A 154 15.72 -0.55 11.02
N GLU A 155 14.67 -1.34 10.81
CA GLU A 155 14.05 -1.55 9.50
C GLU A 155 12.76 -0.71 9.32
N LEU A 156 12.20 -0.12 10.39
CA LEU A 156 10.90 0.58 10.35
C LEU A 156 10.87 1.74 9.35
N ASP A 157 11.96 2.46 9.20
CA ASP A 157 12.04 3.57 8.23
C ASP A 157 12.07 3.07 6.79
N ARG A 158 12.62 1.86 6.58
CA ARG A 158 12.86 1.30 5.24
C ARG A 158 11.68 0.55 4.65
N ILE A 159 10.73 0.09 5.48
CA ILE A 159 9.58 -0.68 4.99
C ILE A 159 8.67 0.11 4.04
N PHE A 160 8.78 1.43 4.04
CA PHE A 160 8.06 2.32 3.13
C PHE A 160 8.84 2.65 1.85
N ASP A 161 10.09 2.16 1.72
CA ASP A 161 10.85 2.33 0.49
C ASP A 161 10.36 1.35 -0.58
N VAL A 162 10.28 1.82 -1.80
CA VAL A 162 9.78 1.03 -2.94
C VAL A 162 10.64 -0.22 -3.16
N GLY A 163 9.98 -1.38 -3.20
CA GLY A 163 10.59 -2.68 -3.46
C GLY A 163 11.43 -3.24 -2.30
N VAL A 164 11.30 -2.69 -1.11
CA VAL A 164 11.89 -3.28 0.09
C VAL A 164 11.03 -4.44 0.55
N GLN A 165 11.67 -5.59 0.75
CA GLN A 165 11.12 -6.79 1.35
C GLN A 165 12.10 -7.24 2.43
N LEU A 166 11.63 -7.34 3.67
CA LEU A 166 12.46 -7.81 4.78
C LEU A 166 12.70 -9.32 4.71
N ASP A 167 11.72 -10.06 4.20
CA ASP A 167 11.84 -11.49 3.91
C ASP A 167 11.77 -11.73 2.39
N PRO A 168 12.89 -12.12 1.74
CA PRO A 168 12.93 -12.43 0.30
C PRO A 168 12.04 -13.59 -0.12
N THR A 169 11.58 -14.41 0.84
CA THR A 169 10.70 -15.57 0.58
C THR A 169 9.22 -15.19 0.66
N SER A 170 8.89 -14.01 1.14
CA SER A 170 7.52 -13.52 1.24
C SER A 170 6.93 -13.26 -0.15
N ARG A 171 5.64 -13.58 -0.31
CA ARG A 171 4.91 -13.42 -1.59
C ARG A 171 4.47 -11.97 -1.89
N GLY A 172 5.13 -10.96 -1.34
CA GLY A 172 4.82 -9.56 -1.56
C GLY A 172 5.60 -8.96 -2.73
N SER A 173 5.09 -7.88 -3.33
CA SER A 173 5.83 -7.09 -4.33
C SER A 173 6.75 -6.04 -3.69
N GLY A 174 6.61 -5.75 -2.38
CA GLY A 174 7.27 -4.63 -1.70
C GLY A 174 6.71 -3.24 -2.08
N PHE A 175 5.54 -3.22 -2.72
CA PHE A 175 4.92 -1.98 -3.23
C PHE A 175 3.71 -1.51 -2.40
N GLY A 176 3.05 -2.41 -1.70
CA GLY A 176 1.80 -2.10 -1.00
C GLY A 176 1.94 -0.98 0.04
N LEU A 177 2.99 -1.02 0.86
CA LEU A 177 3.23 0.00 1.89
C LEU A 177 3.62 1.37 1.31
N PRO A 178 4.56 1.47 0.33
CA PRO A 178 4.83 2.73 -0.36
C PRO A 178 3.59 3.36 -0.99
N LEU A 179 2.74 2.56 -1.65
CA LEU A 179 1.50 3.05 -2.25
C LEU A 179 0.49 3.52 -1.20
N ALA A 180 0.30 2.74 -0.12
CA ALA A 180 -0.58 3.13 0.97
C ALA A 180 -0.12 4.48 1.58
N ARG A 181 1.19 4.65 1.79
CA ARG A 181 1.77 5.90 2.29
C ARG A 181 1.51 7.06 1.33
N ALA A 182 1.80 6.89 0.04
CA ALA A 182 1.58 7.94 -0.96
C ALA A 182 0.10 8.36 -1.03
N ILE A 183 -0.83 7.41 -0.95
CA ILE A 183 -2.27 7.70 -0.92
C ILE A 183 -2.63 8.50 0.34
N VAL A 184 -2.17 8.07 1.51
CA VAL A 184 -2.48 8.74 2.79
C VAL A 184 -1.87 10.15 2.83
N ASP A 185 -0.63 10.32 2.40
CA ASP A 185 0.04 11.63 2.28
C ASP A 185 -0.72 12.54 1.32
N GLY A 186 -1.24 12.00 0.21
CA GLY A 186 -2.08 12.73 -0.74
C GLY A 186 -3.45 13.16 -0.20
N HIS A 187 -3.86 12.64 0.97
CA HIS A 187 -5.04 13.06 1.73
C HIS A 187 -4.70 14.00 2.90
N ASP A 188 -3.50 14.59 2.90
CA ASP A 188 -2.97 15.40 4.03
C ASP A 188 -2.97 14.61 5.36
N GLY A 189 -2.96 13.28 5.28
CA GLY A 189 -2.90 12.37 6.40
C GLY A 189 -1.48 11.95 6.75
N SER A 190 -1.36 10.98 7.66
CA SER A 190 -0.08 10.33 7.97
C SER A 190 -0.26 8.83 8.15
N LEU A 191 0.69 8.04 7.67
CA LEU A 191 0.79 6.60 7.91
C LEU A 191 1.99 6.32 8.81
N THR A 192 1.72 5.76 9.99
CA THR A 192 2.73 5.39 10.97
C THR A 192 2.74 3.89 11.22
N VAL A 193 3.84 3.39 11.76
CA VAL A 193 4.01 1.98 12.14
C VAL A 193 4.53 1.88 13.57
N THR A 194 3.97 0.95 14.32
CA THR A 194 4.48 0.51 15.62
C THR A 194 4.66 -0.99 15.55
N SER A 195 5.84 -1.48 15.87
CA SER A 195 6.13 -2.91 15.83
C SER A 195 7.23 -3.27 16.81
N SER A 196 7.12 -4.45 17.40
CA SER A 196 8.15 -5.07 18.23
C SER A 196 8.30 -6.52 17.77
N LEU A 197 9.53 -7.04 17.85
CA LEU A 197 9.76 -8.45 17.52
C LEU A 197 8.90 -9.35 18.41
N ASP A 198 8.27 -10.34 17.78
CA ASP A 198 7.37 -11.32 18.40
C ASP A 198 6.06 -10.75 18.98
N GLU A 199 5.78 -9.45 18.80
CA GLU A 199 4.54 -8.80 19.27
C GLU A 199 3.62 -8.36 18.13
N GLY A 200 4.05 -8.52 16.87
CA GLY A 200 3.31 -8.12 15.68
C GLY A 200 3.55 -6.69 15.23
N THR A 201 2.69 -6.24 14.32
CA THR A 201 2.82 -4.92 13.70
C THR A 201 1.47 -4.21 13.65
N THR A 202 1.48 -2.93 13.97
CA THR A 202 0.32 -2.04 13.83
C THR A 202 0.66 -0.90 12.87
N PHE A 203 -0.08 -0.78 11.80
CA PHE A 203 -0.08 0.38 10.91
C PHE A 203 -1.26 1.28 11.27
N THR A 204 -1.01 2.57 11.43
CA THR A 204 -2.06 3.55 11.75
C THR A 204 -2.11 4.65 10.71
N ILE A 205 -3.25 4.78 10.05
CA ILE A 205 -3.62 5.90 9.19
C ILE A 205 -4.27 6.96 10.09
N ALA A 206 -3.79 8.20 10.01
CA ALA A 206 -4.44 9.36 10.59
C ALA A 206 -4.90 10.30 9.47
N LEU A 207 -6.20 10.58 9.41
CA LEU A 207 -6.82 11.45 8.41
C LEU A 207 -7.35 12.72 9.09
N PRO A 208 -7.12 13.91 8.50
CA PRO A 208 -7.56 15.16 9.09
C PRO A 208 -9.09 15.21 9.18
N LEU A 209 -9.59 15.81 10.26
CA LEU A 209 -11.00 16.14 10.37
C LEU A 209 -11.34 17.25 9.38
N ARG A 210 -12.57 17.22 8.87
CA ARG A 210 -13.08 18.30 8.04
C ARG A 210 -13.01 19.62 8.79
N GLN A 211 -12.35 20.62 8.23
CA GLN A 211 -12.39 21.97 8.77
C GLN A 211 -13.79 22.55 8.53
N ALA A 212 -14.40 23.04 9.61
CA ALA A 212 -15.74 23.63 9.60
C ALA A 212 -15.77 24.99 8.89
#